data_ab289149aee52d54ce46ee52a4efccda
#
_entry.id   ab289149aee52d54ce46ee52a4efccda
#
_cell.length_a   1.000
_cell.length_b   1.000
_cell.length_c   1.000
_cell.angle_alpha   90.00
_cell.angle_beta   90.00
_cell.angle_gamma   90.00
#
_symmetry.space_group_name_H-M   'P 1'
#
loop_
_entity.id
_entity.type
_entity.pdbx_description
1 polymer ?
#
loop_
_entity_poly.entity_id
_entity_poly.type
_entity_poly.pdbx_seq_one_letter_code
_entity_poly.pdbx_strand_id
1 'polypeptide(L)'
;TLYYGNSEVLNKLKYYPLALLLIIFLFGTVIFFFFRTNKASEQNKLWAGMAKETAHQIGTPLTSLLGWNELLKTEDINPEVTKEIGKDIDRLQTITERFSKIGSIPELHPHDIVAETKKAYDYLKQRSSKLVHFSFSSNTESALVPLNPPLFNWSIENLVKNGIDAMRGKGHIAIQIEQKGQIVNILVSDTGHGIPKSDWQNIFNPGVTSKKRGWGLGLSLVKRIVEEYHKGKIKVFSSSKEGTIMQISLRTNEQ
;
A
#
# COMPACT_ATOMS: atom_id res chain seq x y z
N THR A 1 54.15 -45.05 -38.94
CA THR A 1 53.40 -44.65 -37.76
C THR A 1 52.61 -43.39 -38.12
N LEU A 2 51.25 -43.51 -38.27
CA LEU A 2 50.35 -42.39 -38.48
C LEU A 2 50.01 -41.78 -37.09
N TYR A 3 50.38 -40.53 -36.85
CA TYR A 3 50.01 -39.78 -35.67
C TYR A 3 48.66 -39.20 -35.91
N TYR A 4 47.63 -39.66 -35.19
CA TYR A 4 46.33 -39.02 -35.11
C TYR A 4 46.36 -37.96 -33.99
N GLY A 5 46.55 -36.71 -34.37
CA GLY A 5 46.33 -35.59 -33.47
C GLY A 5 44.83 -35.29 -33.38
N ASN A 6 44.32 -34.96 -32.18
CA ASN A 6 42.94 -34.50 -32.02
C ASN A 6 42.75 -33.25 -32.88
N SER A 7 41.78 -33.31 -33.80
CA SER A 7 41.41 -32.18 -34.65
C SER A 7 40.97 -30.99 -33.77
N GLU A 8 41.40 -29.75 -34.08
CA GLU A 8 40.96 -28.52 -33.40
C GLU A 8 39.44 -28.41 -33.33
N VAL A 9 38.74 -28.95 -34.33
CA VAL A 9 37.27 -28.99 -34.39
C VAL A 9 36.70 -29.88 -33.28
N LEU A 10 37.28 -31.01 -32.98
CA LEU A 10 36.86 -31.91 -31.90
C LEU A 10 37.04 -31.26 -30.52
N ASN A 11 38.11 -30.50 -30.32
CA ASN A 11 38.32 -29.77 -29.08
C ASN A 11 37.32 -28.62 -28.89
N LYS A 12 36.91 -27.95 -29.97
CA LYS A 12 35.86 -26.93 -29.94
C LYS A 12 34.46 -27.53 -29.70
N LEU A 13 34.17 -28.70 -30.27
CA LEU A 13 32.89 -29.40 -30.06
C LEU A 13 32.64 -29.80 -28.58
N LYS A 14 33.68 -29.99 -27.80
CA LYS A 14 33.59 -30.32 -26.38
C LYS A 14 32.87 -29.24 -25.56
N TYR A 15 32.96 -27.98 -25.97
CA TYR A 15 32.33 -26.84 -25.28
C TYR A 15 30.91 -26.54 -25.79
N TYR A 16 30.49 -27.16 -26.89
CA TYR A 16 29.18 -26.94 -27.50
C TYR A 16 28.01 -27.24 -26.56
N PRO A 17 27.98 -28.36 -25.81
CA PRO A 17 26.90 -28.65 -24.88
C PRO A 17 26.80 -27.62 -23.75
N LEU A 18 27.95 -27.13 -23.25
CA LEU A 18 28.00 -26.12 -22.21
C LEU A 18 27.47 -24.78 -22.71
N ALA A 19 27.87 -24.37 -23.93
CA ALA A 19 27.38 -23.15 -24.57
C ALA A 19 25.86 -23.23 -24.82
N LEU A 20 25.35 -24.37 -25.26
CA LEU A 20 23.94 -24.62 -25.49
C LEU A 20 23.12 -24.50 -24.18
N LEU A 21 23.61 -25.12 -23.10
CA LEU A 21 22.98 -25.02 -21.77
C LEU A 21 22.93 -23.57 -21.25
N LEU A 22 24.01 -22.81 -21.48
CA LEU A 22 24.08 -21.41 -21.08
C LEU A 22 23.08 -20.55 -21.86
N ILE A 23 22.93 -20.79 -23.17
CA ILE A 23 21.96 -20.10 -24.02
C ILE A 23 20.52 -20.42 -23.56
N ILE A 24 20.20 -21.70 -23.29
CA ILE A 24 18.88 -22.12 -22.80
C ILE A 24 18.57 -21.48 -21.45
N PHE A 25 19.56 -21.45 -20.54
CA PHE A 25 19.40 -20.82 -19.24
C PHE A 25 19.15 -19.31 -19.36
N LEU A 26 19.91 -18.64 -20.23
CA LEU A 26 19.76 -17.18 -20.48
C LEU A 26 18.40 -16.87 -21.09
N PHE A 27 17.96 -17.66 -22.07
CA PHE A 27 16.66 -17.53 -22.71
C PHE A 27 15.50 -17.79 -21.72
N GLY A 28 15.61 -18.85 -20.91
CA GLY A 28 14.65 -19.13 -19.82
C GLY A 28 14.54 -17.98 -18.81
N THR A 29 15.67 -17.38 -18.45
CA THR A 29 15.74 -16.24 -17.55
C THR A 29 15.04 -15.01 -18.14
N VAL A 30 15.29 -14.69 -19.42
CA VAL A 30 14.64 -13.58 -20.13
C VAL A 30 13.13 -13.81 -20.21
N ILE A 31 12.68 -15.01 -20.58
CA ILE A 31 11.27 -15.37 -20.62
C ILE A 31 10.63 -15.21 -19.23
N PHE A 32 11.27 -15.71 -18.19
CA PHE A 32 10.77 -15.62 -16.82
C PHE A 32 10.57 -14.16 -16.39
N PHE A 33 11.57 -13.29 -16.62
CA PHE A 33 11.47 -11.86 -16.32
C PHE A 33 10.42 -11.16 -17.18
N PHE A 34 10.30 -11.51 -18.45
CA PHE A 34 9.29 -10.96 -19.35
C PHE A 34 7.86 -11.27 -18.87
N PHE A 35 7.58 -12.54 -18.54
CA PHE A 35 6.25 -12.92 -18.01
C PHE A 35 5.96 -12.26 -16.67
N ARG A 36 6.94 -12.18 -15.78
CA ARG A 36 6.79 -11.53 -14.48
C ARG A 36 6.48 -10.03 -14.62
N THR A 37 7.17 -9.34 -15.51
CA THR A 37 6.98 -7.91 -15.77
C THR A 37 5.63 -7.63 -16.44
N ASN A 38 5.24 -8.44 -17.42
CA ASN A 38 3.95 -8.30 -18.10
C ASN A 38 2.77 -8.51 -17.15
N LYS A 39 2.81 -9.52 -16.28
CA LYS A 39 1.75 -9.77 -15.31
C LYS A 39 1.56 -8.60 -14.33
N ALA A 40 2.66 -8.02 -13.86
CA ALA A 40 2.60 -6.83 -13.01
C ALA A 40 2.04 -5.60 -13.76
N SER A 41 2.44 -5.41 -15.02
CA SER A 41 1.94 -4.31 -15.87
C SER A 41 0.45 -4.43 -16.17
N GLU A 42 -0.05 -5.62 -16.47
CA GLU A 42 -1.49 -5.84 -16.70
C GLU A 42 -2.32 -5.58 -15.45
N GLN A 43 -1.89 -6.06 -14.30
CA GLN A 43 -2.55 -5.77 -13.03
C GLN A 43 -2.58 -4.26 -12.75
N ASN A 44 -1.49 -3.55 -13.02
CA ASN A 44 -1.42 -2.10 -12.82
C ASN A 44 -2.35 -1.33 -13.76
N LYS A 45 -2.45 -1.74 -15.03
CA LYS A 45 -3.38 -1.14 -16.00
C LYS A 45 -4.83 -1.36 -15.60
N LEU A 46 -5.18 -2.56 -15.15
CA LEU A 46 -6.52 -2.87 -14.66
C LEU A 46 -6.86 -2.02 -13.44
N TRP A 47 -5.95 -1.90 -12.47
CA TRP A 47 -6.15 -1.07 -11.29
C TRP A 47 -6.34 0.41 -11.64
N ALA A 48 -5.49 0.95 -12.50
CA ALA A 48 -5.58 2.34 -12.94
C ALA A 48 -6.88 2.61 -13.71
N GLY A 49 -7.28 1.69 -14.60
CA GLY A 49 -8.53 1.78 -15.34
C GLY A 49 -9.76 1.73 -14.44
N MET A 50 -9.81 0.73 -13.53
CA MET A 50 -10.92 0.59 -12.59
C MET A 50 -10.99 1.79 -11.63
N ALA A 51 -9.86 2.25 -11.11
CA ALA A 51 -9.83 3.39 -10.19
C ALA A 51 -10.32 4.68 -10.86
N LYS A 52 -9.87 4.97 -12.09
CA LYS A 52 -10.30 6.13 -12.86
C LYS A 52 -11.79 6.08 -13.18
N GLU A 53 -12.27 4.92 -13.64
CA GLU A 53 -13.68 4.71 -13.99
C GLU A 53 -14.57 4.82 -12.75
N THR A 54 -14.20 4.17 -11.63
CA THR A 54 -14.94 4.26 -10.36
C THR A 54 -14.98 5.68 -9.84
N ALA A 55 -13.87 6.41 -9.89
CA ALA A 55 -13.83 7.82 -9.48
C ALA A 55 -14.76 8.68 -10.34
N HIS A 56 -14.81 8.43 -11.66
CA HIS A 56 -15.68 9.18 -12.57
C HIS A 56 -17.16 8.84 -12.34
N GLN A 57 -17.49 7.56 -12.21
CA GLN A 57 -18.87 7.11 -11.99
C GLN A 57 -19.44 7.49 -10.63
N ILE A 58 -18.61 7.61 -9.59
CA ILE A 58 -19.02 8.10 -8.27
C ILE A 58 -19.03 9.63 -8.25
N GLY A 59 -18.13 10.29 -8.94
CA GLY A 59 -18.04 11.76 -8.96
C GLY A 59 -19.28 12.44 -9.50
N THR A 60 -19.91 11.88 -10.53
CA THR A 60 -21.13 12.43 -11.16
C THR A 60 -22.34 12.49 -10.19
N PRO A 61 -22.79 11.37 -9.56
CA PRO A 61 -23.87 11.43 -8.57
C PRO A 61 -23.48 12.22 -7.32
N LEU A 62 -22.20 12.25 -6.95
CA LEU A 62 -21.71 13.02 -5.82
C LEU A 62 -21.89 14.54 -6.05
N THR A 63 -21.61 15.03 -7.25
CA THR A 63 -21.83 16.44 -7.61
C THR A 63 -23.32 16.79 -7.53
N SER A 64 -24.21 15.89 -7.93
CA SER A 64 -25.64 16.04 -7.78
C SER A 64 -26.08 16.11 -6.30
N LEU A 65 -25.54 15.22 -5.45
CA LEU A 65 -25.80 15.22 -4.00
C LEU A 65 -25.31 16.48 -3.31
N LEU A 66 -24.16 17.03 -3.73
CA LEU A 66 -23.69 18.34 -3.26
C LEU A 66 -24.70 19.45 -3.58
N GLY A 67 -25.20 19.49 -4.83
CA GLY A 67 -26.23 20.45 -5.24
C GLY A 67 -27.51 20.31 -4.44
N TRP A 68 -28.01 19.10 -4.21
CA TRP A 68 -29.18 18.85 -3.39
C TRP A 68 -28.96 19.27 -1.93
N ASN A 69 -27.80 19.00 -1.35
CA ASN A 69 -27.48 19.40 0.02
C ASN A 69 -27.44 20.94 0.18
N GLU A 70 -26.95 21.66 -0.84
CA GLU A 70 -27.01 23.14 -0.83
C GLU A 70 -28.45 23.65 -0.93
N LEU A 71 -29.32 23.05 -1.75
CA LEU A 71 -30.74 23.38 -1.81
C LEU A 71 -31.46 23.12 -0.48
N LEU A 72 -31.18 21.98 0.16
CA LEU A 72 -31.76 21.62 1.45
C LEU A 72 -31.38 22.61 2.58
N LYS A 73 -30.21 23.27 2.47
CA LYS A 73 -29.82 24.33 3.43
C LYS A 73 -30.64 25.62 3.27
N THR A 74 -31.26 25.83 2.10
CA THR A 74 -32.13 27.01 1.86
C THR A 74 -33.57 26.76 2.26
N GLU A 75 -33.98 25.52 2.50
CA GLU A 75 -35.28 25.12 2.99
C GLU A 75 -35.30 25.11 4.54
N ASP A 76 -36.50 25.22 5.13
CA ASP A 76 -36.65 25.21 6.60
C ASP A 76 -36.53 23.76 7.17
N ILE A 77 -35.40 23.13 6.88
CA ILE A 77 -35.07 21.77 7.31
C ILE A 77 -34.10 21.84 8.50
N ASN A 78 -34.26 20.91 9.44
CA ASN A 78 -33.40 20.83 10.62
C ASN A 78 -31.92 20.89 10.22
N PRO A 79 -31.15 21.92 10.66
CA PRO A 79 -29.74 22.11 10.28
C PRO A 79 -28.83 20.94 10.63
N GLU A 80 -29.24 20.10 11.59
CA GLU A 80 -28.49 18.92 11.99
C GLU A 80 -28.54 17.82 10.92
N VAL A 81 -29.67 17.67 10.23
CA VAL A 81 -29.84 16.71 9.13
C VAL A 81 -28.95 17.08 7.93
N THR A 82 -29.00 18.35 7.50
CA THR A 82 -28.17 18.84 6.39
C THR A 82 -26.67 18.75 6.69
N LYS A 83 -26.27 18.97 7.95
CA LYS A 83 -24.90 18.81 8.42
C LYS A 83 -24.42 17.36 8.36
N GLU A 84 -25.24 16.39 8.76
CA GLU A 84 -24.89 14.96 8.69
C GLU A 84 -24.81 14.47 7.24
N ILE A 85 -25.75 14.88 6.37
CA ILE A 85 -25.68 14.61 4.93
C ILE A 85 -24.40 15.20 4.34
N GLY A 86 -24.04 16.43 4.68
CA GLY A 86 -22.79 17.06 4.24
C GLY A 86 -21.55 16.24 4.62
N LYS A 87 -21.48 15.72 5.84
CA LYS A 87 -20.37 14.86 6.27
C LYS A 87 -20.24 13.58 5.46
N ASP A 88 -21.36 12.96 5.09
CA ASP A 88 -21.34 11.74 4.27
C ASP A 88 -20.93 12.05 2.81
N ILE A 89 -21.37 13.19 2.28
CA ILE A 89 -20.94 13.69 0.97
C ILE A 89 -19.43 13.97 0.96
N ASP A 90 -18.89 14.67 1.96
CA ASP A 90 -17.45 14.93 2.09
C ASP A 90 -16.64 13.63 2.18
N ARG A 91 -17.21 12.63 2.85
CA ARG A 91 -16.60 11.29 2.94
C ARG A 91 -16.54 10.61 1.56
N LEU A 92 -17.62 10.65 0.78
CA LEU A 92 -17.68 10.10 -0.57
C LEU A 92 -16.71 10.84 -1.51
N GLN A 93 -16.65 12.17 -1.41
CA GLN A 93 -15.72 12.99 -2.17
C GLN A 93 -14.26 12.60 -1.88
N THR A 94 -13.91 12.46 -0.60
CA THR A 94 -12.58 11.98 -0.18
C THR A 94 -12.24 10.61 -0.78
N ILE A 95 -13.20 9.68 -0.80
CA ILE A 95 -13.01 8.35 -1.41
C ILE A 95 -12.78 8.49 -2.92
N THR A 96 -13.57 9.28 -3.61
CA THR A 96 -13.48 9.51 -5.07
C THR A 96 -12.13 10.13 -5.44
N GLU A 97 -11.68 11.16 -4.71
CA GLU A 97 -10.38 11.79 -4.92
C GLU A 97 -9.22 10.81 -4.70
N ARG A 98 -9.31 9.97 -3.67
CA ARG A 98 -8.31 8.93 -3.40
C ARG A 98 -8.22 7.92 -4.54
N PHE A 99 -9.36 7.47 -5.08
CA PHE A 99 -9.40 6.56 -6.22
C PHE A 99 -8.86 7.21 -7.50
N SER A 100 -9.18 8.48 -7.75
CA SER A 100 -8.64 9.23 -8.89
C SER A 100 -7.10 9.32 -8.86
N LYS A 101 -6.51 9.50 -7.66
CA LYS A 101 -5.05 9.57 -7.50
C LYS A 101 -4.34 8.22 -7.72
N ILE A 102 -5.03 7.09 -7.60
CA ILE A 102 -4.45 5.77 -7.88
C ILE A 102 -4.16 5.57 -9.37
N GLY A 103 -4.90 6.25 -10.25
CA GLY A 103 -4.74 6.16 -11.71
C GLY A 103 -3.61 7.00 -12.29
N SER A 104 -2.98 7.87 -11.50
CA SER A 104 -1.89 8.77 -11.92
C SER A 104 -0.63 8.53 -11.10
N ILE A 105 0.53 8.84 -11.67
CA ILE A 105 1.79 8.83 -10.92
C ILE A 105 1.78 10.08 -10.02
N PRO A 106 1.78 9.93 -8.69
CA PRO A 106 1.75 11.07 -7.79
C PRO A 106 3.12 11.77 -7.75
N GLU A 107 3.09 13.08 -7.67
CA GLU A 107 4.29 13.85 -7.35
C GLU A 107 4.68 13.63 -5.88
N LEU A 108 5.98 13.47 -5.64
CA LEU A 108 6.57 13.33 -4.33
C LEU A 108 7.37 14.57 -4.00
N HIS A 109 7.15 15.13 -2.82
CA HIS A 109 7.92 16.25 -2.29
C HIS A 109 8.55 15.86 -0.95
N PRO A 110 9.68 16.47 -0.55
CA PRO A 110 10.26 16.25 0.77
C PRO A 110 9.28 16.68 1.87
N HIS A 111 8.88 15.73 2.71
CA HIS A 111 8.04 15.96 3.88
C HIS A 111 8.62 15.28 5.10
N ASP A 112 8.39 15.86 6.27
CA ASP A 112 8.75 15.23 7.54
C ASP A 112 7.80 14.07 7.85
N ILE A 113 8.33 12.85 7.74
CA ILE A 113 7.57 11.62 7.94
C ILE A 113 7.06 11.47 9.38
N VAL A 114 7.79 12.03 10.36
CA VAL A 114 7.37 11.97 11.77
C VAL A 114 6.14 12.85 11.97
N ALA A 115 6.18 14.08 11.46
CA ALA A 115 5.06 15.01 11.53
C ALA A 115 3.83 14.48 10.78
N GLU A 116 4.00 13.94 9.55
CA GLU A 116 2.88 13.38 8.78
C GLU A 116 2.28 12.14 9.43
N THR A 117 3.12 11.24 9.99
CA THR A 117 2.62 10.06 10.71
C THR A 117 1.88 10.47 11.99
N LYS A 118 2.38 11.48 12.69
CA LYS A 118 1.74 12.02 13.90
C LYS A 118 0.37 12.63 13.60
N LYS A 119 0.24 13.38 12.51
CA LYS A 119 -1.06 13.91 12.04
C LYS A 119 -2.07 12.78 11.78
N ALA A 120 -1.63 11.73 11.06
CA ALA A 120 -2.47 10.57 10.80
C ALA A 120 -2.88 9.86 12.10
N TYR A 121 -1.95 9.67 13.03
CA TYR A 121 -2.19 9.11 14.35
C TYR A 121 -3.25 9.90 15.14
N ASP A 122 -3.09 11.23 15.26
CA ASP A 122 -3.99 12.08 16.04
C ASP A 122 -5.41 12.07 15.42
N TYR A 123 -5.51 12.13 14.10
CA TYR A 123 -6.77 12.03 13.37
C TYR A 123 -7.49 10.69 13.63
N LEU A 124 -6.77 9.58 13.57
CA LEU A 124 -7.35 8.26 13.76
C LEU A 124 -7.75 8.01 15.21
N LYS A 125 -6.93 8.47 16.17
CA LYS A 125 -7.21 8.38 17.60
C LYS A 125 -8.52 9.10 17.97
N GLN A 126 -8.74 10.30 17.43
CA GLN A 126 -9.95 11.09 17.71
C GLN A 126 -11.23 10.44 17.17
N ARG A 127 -11.12 9.67 16.07
CA ARG A 127 -12.26 9.05 15.38
C ARG A 127 -12.50 7.60 15.74
N SER A 128 -11.62 7.02 16.52
CA SER A 128 -11.73 5.62 16.96
C SER A 128 -12.53 5.50 18.26
N SER A 129 -13.08 4.31 18.48
CA SER A 129 -13.76 3.99 19.75
C SER A 129 -12.83 4.18 20.95
N LYS A 130 -13.35 4.62 22.09
CA LYS A 130 -12.64 4.72 23.37
C LYS A 130 -12.11 3.37 23.87
N LEU A 131 -12.60 2.24 23.31
CA LEU A 131 -12.13 0.90 23.63
C LEU A 131 -10.82 0.54 22.91
N VAL A 132 -10.36 1.38 21.99
CA VAL A 132 -9.07 1.24 21.30
C VAL A 132 -8.08 2.21 21.90
N HIS A 133 -7.05 1.69 22.54
CA HIS A 133 -5.96 2.49 23.08
C HIS A 133 -4.91 2.75 22.01
N PHE A 134 -4.39 3.97 21.97
CA PHE A 134 -3.40 4.38 20.99
C PHE A 134 -2.11 4.83 21.66
N SER A 135 -0.96 4.40 21.14
CA SER A 135 0.36 4.92 21.51
C SER A 135 1.16 5.32 20.28
N PHE A 136 2.04 6.30 20.47
CA PHE A 136 2.95 6.79 19.43
C PHE A 136 4.35 6.99 20.03
N SER A 137 5.38 6.53 19.32
CA SER A 137 6.77 6.74 19.68
C SER A 137 7.63 6.94 18.44
N SER A 138 8.71 7.70 18.58
CA SER A 138 9.71 7.89 17.54
C SER A 138 11.10 7.99 18.17
N ASN A 139 12.11 7.42 17.52
CA ASN A 139 13.50 7.56 17.93
C ASN A 139 14.22 8.75 17.25
N THR A 140 13.50 9.50 16.41
CA THR A 140 13.98 10.72 15.76
C THR A 140 12.90 11.81 15.86
N GLU A 141 13.31 13.06 15.91
CA GLU A 141 12.40 14.20 15.97
C GLU A 141 11.83 14.56 14.59
N SER A 142 12.64 14.38 13.54
CA SER A 142 12.26 14.68 12.16
C SER A 142 13.07 13.83 11.18
N ALA A 143 12.46 13.45 10.06
CA ALA A 143 13.13 12.78 8.95
C ALA A 143 12.45 13.13 7.64
N LEU A 144 13.19 13.76 6.71
CA LEU A 144 12.67 14.15 5.41
C LEU A 144 12.67 12.96 4.44
N VAL A 145 11.50 12.68 3.90
CA VAL A 145 11.26 11.58 2.95
C VAL A 145 10.49 12.12 1.75
N PRO A 146 10.81 11.70 0.50
CA PRO A 146 9.97 11.99 -0.65
C PRO A 146 8.59 11.37 -0.45
N LEU A 147 7.56 12.19 -0.27
CA LEU A 147 6.24 11.75 0.15
C LEU A 147 5.12 12.45 -0.62
N ASN A 148 4.04 11.74 -0.85
CA ASN A 148 2.72 12.30 -1.15
C ASN A 148 1.85 12.13 0.10
N PRO A 149 1.65 13.19 0.92
CA PRO A 149 0.98 13.07 2.22
C PRO A 149 -0.41 12.45 2.17
N PRO A 150 -1.31 12.80 1.22
CA PRO A 150 -2.63 12.18 1.14
C PRO A 150 -2.59 10.67 0.95
N LEU A 151 -1.71 10.16 0.08
CA LEU A 151 -1.57 8.72 -0.18
C LEU A 151 -0.89 8.01 0.98
N PHE A 152 0.12 8.62 1.57
CA PHE A 152 0.80 8.08 2.74
C PHE A 152 -0.17 7.97 3.94
N ASN A 153 -0.90 9.03 4.24
CA ASN A 153 -1.88 9.05 5.32
C ASN A 153 -2.97 7.99 5.11
N TRP A 154 -3.40 7.78 3.86
CA TRP A 154 -4.32 6.71 3.52
C TRP A 154 -3.72 5.31 3.77
N SER A 155 -2.42 5.13 3.56
CA SER A 155 -1.74 3.88 3.88
C SER A 155 -1.77 3.61 5.39
N ILE A 156 -1.43 4.59 6.22
CA ILE A 156 -1.50 4.48 7.68
C ILE A 156 -2.95 4.19 8.13
N GLU A 157 -3.92 4.90 7.58
CA GLU A 157 -5.35 4.69 7.87
C GLU A 157 -5.78 3.25 7.58
N ASN A 158 -5.38 2.68 6.44
CA ASN A 158 -5.70 1.29 6.09
C ASN A 158 -5.07 0.28 7.05
N LEU A 159 -3.81 0.49 7.44
CA LEU A 159 -3.13 -0.41 8.39
C LEU A 159 -3.81 -0.36 9.76
N VAL A 160 -4.09 0.84 10.28
CA VAL A 160 -4.76 1.03 11.57
C VAL A 160 -6.18 0.45 11.55
N LYS A 161 -6.97 0.70 10.50
CA LYS A 161 -8.31 0.10 10.36
C LYS A 161 -8.27 -1.42 10.32
N ASN A 162 -7.30 -2.00 9.62
CA ASN A 162 -7.14 -3.45 9.62
C ASN A 162 -6.80 -4.01 11.01
N GLY A 163 -5.95 -3.32 11.77
CA GLY A 163 -5.65 -3.68 13.16
C GLY A 163 -6.88 -3.58 14.05
N ILE A 164 -7.65 -2.50 13.98
CA ILE A 164 -8.90 -2.32 14.74
C ILE A 164 -9.90 -3.43 14.42
N ASP A 165 -10.05 -3.80 13.15
CA ASP A 165 -10.93 -4.88 12.73
C ASP A 165 -10.44 -6.24 13.25
N ALA A 166 -9.13 -6.51 13.23
CA ALA A 166 -8.53 -7.73 13.77
C ALA A 166 -8.72 -7.85 15.29
N MET A 167 -8.79 -6.71 15.99
CA MET A 167 -9.09 -6.61 17.43
C MET A 167 -10.61 -6.57 17.73
N ARG A 168 -11.48 -6.62 16.72
CA ARG A 168 -12.94 -6.47 16.86
C ARG A 168 -13.35 -5.18 17.60
N GLY A 169 -12.61 -4.09 17.34
CA GLY A 169 -12.89 -2.76 17.90
C GLY A 169 -12.45 -2.53 19.34
N LYS A 170 -11.69 -3.44 19.98
CA LYS A 170 -11.17 -3.29 21.35
C LYS A 170 -9.76 -3.82 21.44
N GLY A 171 -8.79 -3.00 21.89
CA GLY A 171 -7.41 -3.41 22.06
C GLY A 171 -6.44 -2.24 21.99
N HIS A 172 -5.23 -2.47 21.51
CA HIS A 172 -4.16 -1.48 21.46
C HIS A 172 -3.58 -1.36 20.06
N ILE A 173 -3.47 -0.13 19.56
CA ILE A 173 -2.73 0.24 18.36
C ILE A 173 -1.49 1.03 18.78
N ALA A 174 -0.31 0.58 18.34
CA ALA A 174 0.91 1.33 18.49
C ALA A 174 1.49 1.72 17.13
N ILE A 175 1.89 2.98 16.98
CA ILE A 175 2.66 3.44 15.83
C ILE A 175 4.03 3.86 16.33
N GLN A 176 5.06 3.21 15.79
CA GLN A 176 6.44 3.46 16.16
C GLN A 176 7.25 3.83 14.91
N ILE A 177 8.08 4.86 15.03
CA ILE A 177 8.99 5.29 13.98
C ILE A 177 10.42 5.01 14.44
N GLU A 178 11.18 4.32 13.58
CA GLU A 178 12.58 4.03 13.78
C GLU A 178 13.41 4.46 12.58
N GLN A 179 14.28 5.43 12.76
CA GLN A 179 15.28 5.77 11.77
C GLN A 179 16.57 4.98 12.04
N LYS A 180 17.08 4.31 11.00
CA LYS A 180 18.35 3.58 10.98
C LYS A 180 19.12 3.98 9.70
N GLY A 181 20.07 4.91 9.86
CA GLY A 181 20.77 5.50 8.71
C GLY A 181 19.80 6.21 7.76
N GLN A 182 19.85 5.87 6.49
CA GLN A 182 18.99 6.44 5.45
C GLN A 182 17.61 5.75 5.33
N ILE A 183 17.25 4.87 6.24
CA ILE A 183 15.97 4.17 6.20
C ILE A 183 15.15 4.56 7.42
N VAL A 184 13.92 5.00 7.17
CA VAL A 184 12.89 5.20 8.20
C VAL A 184 11.89 4.06 8.12
N ASN A 185 11.69 3.37 9.24
CA ASN A 185 10.71 2.33 9.40
C ASN A 185 9.53 2.85 10.22
N ILE A 186 8.33 2.68 9.70
CA ILE A 186 7.09 2.94 10.42
C ILE A 186 6.48 1.58 10.73
N LEU A 187 6.36 1.27 12.02
CA LEU A 187 5.75 0.04 12.53
C LEU A 187 4.36 0.37 13.05
N VAL A 188 3.37 -0.31 12.51
CA VAL A 188 1.98 -0.24 12.98
C VAL A 188 1.64 -1.58 13.60
N SER A 189 1.43 -1.58 14.91
CA SER A 189 1.17 -2.78 15.72
C SER A 189 -0.27 -2.79 16.21
N ASP A 190 -0.90 -3.95 16.20
CA ASP A 190 -2.20 -4.22 16.79
C ASP A 190 -2.13 -5.42 17.74
N THR A 191 -3.11 -5.56 18.63
CA THR A 191 -3.27 -6.72 19.53
C THR A 191 -4.40 -7.64 19.07
N GLY A 192 -4.58 -7.77 17.75
CA GLY A 192 -5.60 -8.61 17.13
C GLY A 192 -5.24 -10.10 17.05
N HIS A 193 -6.06 -10.84 16.33
CA HIS A 193 -5.92 -12.30 16.20
C HIS A 193 -4.71 -12.78 15.38
N GLY A 194 -3.97 -11.86 14.77
CA GLY A 194 -2.79 -12.16 13.97
C GLY A 194 -3.08 -12.69 12.57
N ILE A 195 -2.00 -12.94 11.83
CA ILE A 195 -2.00 -13.44 10.44
C ILE A 195 -1.12 -14.68 10.37
N PRO A 196 -1.64 -15.82 9.87
CA PRO A 196 -0.84 -17.01 9.65
C PRO A 196 0.35 -16.74 8.72
N LYS A 197 1.50 -17.35 9.01
CA LYS A 197 2.74 -17.11 8.24
C LYS A 197 2.61 -17.49 6.75
N SER A 198 1.77 -18.47 6.42
CA SER A 198 1.41 -18.85 5.06
C SER A 198 0.79 -17.72 4.25
N ASP A 199 0.11 -16.78 4.92
CA ASP A 199 -0.67 -15.75 4.28
C ASP A 199 0.07 -14.41 4.15
N TRP A 200 1.24 -14.25 4.78
CA TRP A 200 2.00 -13.00 4.82
C TRP A 200 2.29 -12.37 3.46
N GLN A 201 2.50 -13.18 2.44
CA GLN A 201 2.67 -12.68 1.06
C GLN A 201 1.33 -12.45 0.36
N ASN A 202 0.36 -13.32 0.62
CA ASN A 202 -0.92 -13.31 -0.07
C ASN A 202 -1.84 -12.16 0.34
N ILE A 203 -1.75 -11.69 1.59
CA ILE A 203 -2.59 -10.58 2.08
C ILE A 203 -2.44 -9.28 1.29
N PHE A 204 -1.34 -9.11 0.57
CA PHE A 204 -1.10 -7.96 -0.30
C PHE A 204 -1.64 -8.13 -1.72
N ASN A 205 -2.21 -9.28 -2.06
CA ASN A 205 -2.84 -9.48 -3.36
C ASN A 205 -4.24 -8.86 -3.37
N PRO A 206 -4.65 -8.23 -4.49
CA PRO A 206 -6.00 -7.69 -4.63
C PRO A 206 -7.07 -8.77 -4.43
N GLY A 207 -8.15 -8.41 -3.73
CA GLY A 207 -9.29 -9.29 -3.49
C GLY A 207 -9.11 -10.26 -2.31
N VAL A 208 -7.93 -10.32 -1.68
CA VAL A 208 -7.70 -11.17 -0.51
C VAL A 208 -8.29 -10.50 0.73
N THR A 209 -9.27 -11.14 1.34
CA THR A 209 -9.93 -10.65 2.57
C THR A 209 -10.51 -11.81 3.39
N SER A 210 -10.39 -11.70 4.70
CA SER A 210 -11.08 -12.58 5.65
C SER A 210 -12.42 -12.00 6.11
N LYS A 211 -12.76 -10.77 5.67
CA LYS A 211 -13.96 -10.05 6.11
C LYS A 211 -15.17 -10.43 5.26
N LYS A 212 -16.33 -10.63 5.89
CA LYS A 212 -17.61 -10.84 5.18
C LYS A 212 -18.02 -9.62 4.32
N ARG A 213 -17.61 -8.42 4.70
CA ARG A 213 -17.83 -7.16 3.99
C ARG A 213 -16.48 -6.49 3.76
N GLY A 214 -16.12 -6.27 2.51
CA GLY A 214 -14.88 -5.62 2.10
C GLY A 214 -14.35 -6.21 0.79
N TRP A 215 -13.76 -5.38 -0.02
CA TRP A 215 -13.30 -5.73 -1.38
C TRP A 215 -11.89 -6.36 -1.39
N GLY A 216 -11.26 -6.51 -0.22
CA GLY A 216 -9.89 -7.03 -0.14
C GLY A 216 -8.83 -6.13 -0.80
N LEU A 217 -9.12 -4.83 -0.91
CA LEU A 217 -8.27 -3.90 -1.64
C LEU A 217 -7.32 -3.10 -0.74
N GLY A 218 -7.58 -3.05 0.58
CA GLY A 218 -6.85 -2.16 1.49
C GLY A 218 -5.34 -2.39 1.52
N LEU A 219 -4.89 -3.63 1.79
CA LEU A 219 -3.46 -3.94 1.88
C LEU A 219 -2.76 -3.95 0.51
N SER A 220 -3.44 -4.38 -0.55
CA SER A 220 -2.89 -4.30 -1.92
C SER A 220 -2.69 -2.86 -2.36
N LEU A 221 -3.58 -1.96 -1.95
CA LEU A 221 -3.44 -0.53 -2.17
C LEU A 221 -2.28 0.06 -1.37
N VAL A 222 -2.15 -0.30 -0.08
CA VAL A 222 -0.99 0.13 0.73
C VAL A 222 0.31 -0.32 0.09
N LYS A 223 0.38 -1.57 -0.38
CA LYS A 223 1.57 -2.07 -1.09
C LYS A 223 1.87 -1.23 -2.32
N ARG A 224 0.88 -0.93 -3.14
CA ARG A 224 1.04 -0.09 -4.33
C ARG A 224 1.54 1.31 -3.99
N ILE A 225 0.91 1.96 -3.01
CA ILE A 225 1.31 3.30 -2.57
C ILE A 225 2.76 3.29 -2.07
N VAL A 226 3.11 2.35 -1.21
CA VAL A 226 4.44 2.29 -0.61
C VAL A 226 5.51 1.87 -1.62
N GLU A 227 5.28 0.80 -2.39
CA GLU A 227 6.31 0.20 -3.24
C GLU A 227 6.40 0.85 -4.62
N GLU A 228 5.25 1.12 -5.27
CA GLU A 228 5.25 1.67 -6.63
C GLU A 228 5.42 3.19 -6.63
N TYR A 229 4.72 3.90 -5.73
CA TYR A 229 4.74 5.36 -5.70
C TYR A 229 5.87 5.92 -4.86
N HIS A 230 6.05 5.45 -3.62
CA HIS A 230 7.08 5.96 -2.70
C HIS A 230 8.40 5.20 -2.77
N LYS A 231 8.54 4.17 -3.63
CA LYS A 231 9.75 3.36 -3.81
C LYS A 231 10.27 2.73 -2.51
N GLY A 232 9.38 2.53 -1.55
CA GLY A 232 9.63 1.90 -0.26
C GLY A 232 9.38 0.40 -0.27
N LYS A 233 9.22 -0.17 0.92
CA LYS A 233 8.85 -1.59 1.12
C LYS A 233 7.81 -1.69 2.21
N ILE A 234 6.84 -2.61 2.04
CA ILE A 234 5.90 -3.00 3.09
C ILE A 234 5.98 -4.50 3.32
N LYS A 235 5.86 -4.92 4.58
CA LYS A 235 5.83 -6.33 4.97
C LYS A 235 5.12 -6.53 6.30
N VAL A 236 4.70 -7.77 6.55
CA VAL A 236 4.43 -8.24 7.91
C VAL A 236 5.78 -8.39 8.60
N PHE A 237 6.05 -7.61 9.64
CA PHE A 237 7.29 -7.68 10.41
C PHE A 237 7.25 -8.87 11.37
N SER A 238 6.14 -8.99 12.11
CA SER A 238 5.84 -10.13 12.95
C SER A 238 4.34 -10.29 13.11
N SER A 239 3.87 -11.51 13.34
CA SER A 239 2.48 -11.76 13.67
C SER A 239 2.35 -13.06 14.46
N SER A 240 1.50 -13.02 15.48
CA SER A 240 1.15 -14.14 16.35
C SER A 240 -0.35 -14.07 16.71
N LYS A 241 -0.82 -14.97 17.55
CA LYS A 241 -2.20 -14.89 18.10
C LYS A 241 -2.43 -13.69 19.01
N GLU A 242 -1.37 -12.97 19.38
CA GLU A 242 -1.40 -11.79 20.27
C GLU A 242 -1.37 -10.48 19.50
N GLY A 243 -1.23 -10.52 18.16
CA GLY A 243 -1.25 -9.33 17.34
C GLY A 243 -0.39 -9.40 16.09
N THR A 244 -0.41 -8.30 15.33
CA THR A 244 0.37 -8.12 14.10
C THR A 244 1.16 -6.83 14.15
N ILE A 245 2.38 -6.86 13.61
CA ILE A 245 3.20 -5.69 13.35
C ILE A 245 3.42 -5.59 11.84
N MET A 246 2.89 -4.54 11.24
CA MET A 246 3.13 -4.17 9.85
C MET A 246 4.26 -3.14 9.80
N GLN A 247 5.20 -3.30 8.87
CA GLN A 247 6.33 -2.39 8.68
C GLN A 247 6.30 -1.76 7.30
N ILE A 248 6.33 -0.42 7.25
CA ILE A 248 6.65 0.38 6.07
C ILE A 248 8.08 0.88 6.22
N SER A 249 8.91 0.73 5.18
CA SER A 249 10.29 1.23 5.12
C SER A 249 10.42 2.20 3.95
N LEU A 250 10.87 3.42 4.22
CA LEU A 250 11.11 4.47 3.24
C LEU A 250 12.54 4.98 3.35
N ARG A 251 13.08 5.54 2.24
CA ARG A 251 14.40 6.16 2.25
C ARG A 251 14.28 7.65 2.51
N THR A 252 15.16 8.18 3.37
CA THR A 252 15.32 9.63 3.53
C THR A 252 15.94 10.24 2.28
N ASN A 253 15.62 11.50 2.00
CA ASN A 253 16.42 12.28 1.06
C ASN A 253 17.82 12.45 1.63
N GLU A 254 18.84 12.23 0.81
CA GLU A 254 20.19 12.69 1.14
C GLU A 254 20.14 14.21 1.26
N GLN A 255 20.65 14.73 2.38
CA GLN A 255 21.04 16.13 2.48
C GLN A 255 22.35 16.36 1.75
#